data_81e24581cd9bff0fbedbfad92c4a9315
#
_entry.id   81e24581cd9bff0fbedbfad92c4a9315
#
_cell.length_a   1.000
_cell.length_b   1.000
_cell.length_c   1.000
_cell.angle_alpha   90.00
_cell.angle_beta   90.00
_cell.angle_gamma   90.00
#
_symmetry.space_group_name_H-M   'P 1'
#
loop_
_entity.id
_entity.type
_entity.pdbx_description
1 polymer ?
#
loop_
_entity_poly.entity_id
_entity_poly.type
_entity_poly.pdbx_seq_one_letter_code
_entity_poly.pdbx_strand_id
1 'polypeptide(L)'
;MNISEIKTVEHDVIVLGAGGAGLRAAIECSMQGLSTGLVCKSLLGKAHTVMAEGGVAASLGNVDDRDHWKVHFRDTMRGGKFLNNWRMAELHAREAPERVRELEEWGAVFDRTKKGLINQRNFGGHRYPRLAHVGDRTGLEIIRTLQDHGIHQGIDIYMECTGLDLIKDGDSISGMVGMWRDSGEFIIFKCNAVILATGGGGKAWKITSNSWEYTGDGYGMAYDAGAELMDMEFTQFHPTGMVWPPSVRGTLVTEGVRGEGGILVNSENKRFMYDNIPDRFAAETADTEEEADRWLAGDKDARRPPELLTRDVVARAIRKEVKAGRGSPHGGAFLDIANRRNAEDIKRKLPSMYHQFNVLSLIHI
;
A
#
# COMPACT_ATOMS: atom_id res chain seq x y z
N MET A 1 -31.50 -17.87 -20.59
CA MET A 1 -30.09 -18.12 -20.96
C MET A 1 -29.82 -19.59 -20.75
N ASN A 2 -29.40 -20.29 -21.78
CA ASN A 2 -29.10 -21.72 -21.66
C ASN A 2 -27.65 -21.85 -21.18
N ILE A 3 -27.39 -22.54 -20.09
CA ILE A 3 -26.04 -22.67 -19.49
C ILE A 3 -25.05 -23.30 -20.46
N SER A 4 -25.53 -24.19 -21.38
CA SER A 4 -24.69 -24.81 -22.39
C SER A 4 -24.16 -23.86 -23.48
N GLU A 5 -24.67 -22.62 -23.53
CA GLU A 5 -24.24 -21.58 -24.49
C GLU A 5 -23.20 -20.63 -23.87
N ILE A 6 -22.92 -20.73 -22.55
CA ILE A 6 -21.94 -19.89 -21.87
C ILE A 6 -20.54 -20.37 -22.25
N LYS A 7 -19.70 -19.43 -22.71
CA LYS A 7 -18.30 -19.72 -23.01
C LYS A 7 -17.60 -20.28 -21.75
N THR A 8 -16.95 -21.42 -21.93
CA THR A 8 -16.19 -22.06 -20.84
C THR A 8 -14.72 -22.14 -21.24
N VAL A 9 -13.84 -21.81 -20.32
CA VAL A 9 -12.38 -21.97 -20.43
C VAL A 9 -11.87 -22.81 -19.27
N GLU A 10 -10.72 -23.44 -19.44
CA GLU A 10 -10.17 -24.39 -18.49
C GLU A 10 -8.71 -24.06 -18.18
N HIS A 11 -8.36 -24.01 -16.90
CA HIS A 11 -7.02 -23.77 -16.40
C HIS A 11 -6.74 -24.64 -15.16
N ASP A 12 -5.51 -24.85 -14.82
CA ASP A 12 -5.16 -25.47 -13.53
C ASP A 12 -5.49 -24.50 -12.38
N VAL A 13 -5.14 -23.22 -12.58
CA VAL A 13 -5.33 -22.17 -11.56
C VAL A 13 -5.93 -20.91 -12.20
N ILE A 14 -6.94 -20.36 -11.55
CA ILE A 14 -7.44 -19.01 -11.83
C ILE A 14 -7.00 -18.07 -10.71
N VAL A 15 -6.38 -16.97 -11.09
CA VAL A 15 -6.04 -15.86 -10.17
C VAL A 15 -6.98 -14.70 -10.43
N LEU A 16 -7.81 -14.35 -9.45
CA LEU A 16 -8.73 -13.23 -9.53
C LEU A 16 -8.13 -11.97 -8.89
N GLY A 17 -7.78 -11.00 -9.73
CA GLY A 17 -7.17 -9.73 -9.36
C GLY A 17 -5.73 -9.59 -9.86
N ALA A 18 -5.45 -8.55 -10.64
CA ALA A 18 -4.15 -8.28 -11.29
C ALA A 18 -3.35 -7.17 -10.57
N GLY A 19 -3.45 -7.10 -9.26
CA GLY A 19 -2.57 -6.30 -8.40
C GLY A 19 -1.24 -7.00 -8.16
N GLY A 20 -0.38 -6.41 -7.33
CA GLY A 20 0.94 -6.98 -7.02
C GLY A 20 0.87 -8.44 -6.52
N ALA A 21 -0.09 -8.74 -5.65
CA ALA A 21 -0.26 -10.10 -5.12
C ALA A 21 -0.71 -11.09 -6.22
N GLY A 22 -1.70 -10.70 -7.03
CA GLY A 22 -2.23 -11.58 -8.07
C GLY A 22 -1.24 -11.83 -9.19
N LEU A 23 -0.56 -10.78 -9.67
CA LEU A 23 0.50 -10.94 -10.68
C LEU A 23 1.62 -11.85 -10.18
N ARG A 24 2.10 -11.64 -8.93
CA ARG A 24 3.16 -12.49 -8.38
C ARG A 24 2.70 -13.94 -8.22
N ALA A 25 1.44 -14.16 -7.80
CA ALA A 25 0.86 -15.51 -7.70
C ALA A 25 0.73 -16.18 -9.07
N ALA A 26 0.24 -15.46 -10.06
CA ALA A 26 0.11 -16.00 -11.42
C ALA A 26 1.47 -16.35 -12.04
N ILE A 27 2.48 -15.51 -11.83
CA ILE A 27 3.86 -15.77 -12.24
C ILE A 27 4.37 -17.06 -11.60
N GLU A 28 4.19 -17.25 -10.29
CA GLU A 28 4.62 -18.46 -9.59
C GLU A 28 3.95 -19.72 -10.15
N CYS A 29 2.63 -19.68 -10.32
CA CYS A 29 1.89 -20.81 -10.88
C CYS A 29 2.40 -21.18 -12.27
N SER A 30 2.60 -20.19 -13.14
CA SER A 30 3.11 -20.42 -14.49
C SER A 30 4.56 -20.94 -14.49
N MET A 31 5.44 -20.42 -13.65
CA MET A 31 6.81 -20.91 -13.47
C MET A 31 6.87 -22.38 -13.02
N GLN A 32 5.85 -22.84 -12.31
CA GLN A 32 5.70 -24.25 -11.93
C GLN A 32 5.04 -25.11 -13.01
N GLY A 33 4.78 -24.57 -14.19
CA GLY A 33 4.23 -25.29 -15.33
C GLY A 33 2.71 -25.46 -15.30
N LEU A 34 2.00 -24.73 -14.44
CA LEU A 34 0.54 -24.77 -14.37
C LEU A 34 -0.09 -23.83 -15.41
N SER A 35 -1.13 -24.33 -16.11
CA SER A 35 -1.99 -23.48 -16.92
C SER A 35 -2.69 -22.45 -16.05
N THR A 36 -2.38 -21.17 -16.25
CA THR A 36 -2.79 -20.10 -15.35
C THR A 36 -3.58 -19.01 -16.06
N GLY A 37 -4.81 -18.77 -15.60
CA GLY A 37 -5.64 -17.64 -16.03
C GLY A 37 -5.62 -16.51 -15.00
N LEU A 38 -5.34 -15.28 -15.44
CA LEU A 38 -5.37 -14.06 -14.61
C LEU A 38 -6.59 -13.22 -15.01
N VAL A 39 -7.54 -13.09 -14.09
CA VAL A 39 -8.79 -12.35 -14.33
C VAL A 39 -8.76 -11.01 -13.60
N CYS A 40 -9.05 -9.91 -14.30
CA CYS A 40 -9.13 -8.59 -13.70
C CYS A 40 -10.32 -7.79 -14.25
N LYS A 41 -11.01 -7.08 -13.36
CA LYS A 41 -12.19 -6.29 -13.70
C LYS A 41 -11.92 -4.97 -14.43
N SER A 42 -10.64 -4.60 -14.56
CA SER A 42 -10.19 -3.47 -15.39
C SER A 42 -9.02 -3.90 -16.27
N LEU A 43 -8.36 -2.93 -16.88
CA LEU A 43 -7.15 -3.18 -17.67
C LEU A 43 -5.98 -3.60 -16.79
N LEU A 44 -5.12 -4.45 -17.31
CA LEU A 44 -3.86 -4.82 -16.68
C LEU A 44 -3.05 -3.55 -16.35
N GLY A 45 -2.42 -3.51 -15.20
CA GLY A 45 -1.67 -2.34 -14.75
C GLY A 45 -2.51 -1.24 -14.07
N LYS A 46 -3.82 -1.40 -13.92
CA LYS A 46 -4.72 -0.42 -13.26
C LYS A 46 -5.03 -0.72 -11.80
N ALA A 47 -4.53 -1.83 -11.26
CA ALA A 47 -4.79 -2.21 -9.87
C ALA A 47 -4.26 -1.18 -8.87
N HIS A 48 -4.85 -1.15 -7.68
CA HIS A 48 -4.51 -0.18 -6.62
C HIS A 48 -3.03 -0.18 -6.22
N THR A 49 -2.30 -1.26 -6.42
CA THR A 49 -0.85 -1.34 -6.18
C THR A 49 -0.09 -0.19 -6.87
N VAL A 50 -0.55 0.28 -8.05
CA VAL A 50 0.04 1.43 -8.77
C VAL A 50 0.11 2.69 -7.91
N MET A 51 -0.84 2.85 -6.97
CA MET A 51 -0.95 4.02 -6.10
C MET A 51 -0.08 3.91 -4.84
N ALA A 52 0.74 2.87 -4.71
CA ALA A 52 1.66 2.74 -3.59
C ALA A 52 2.89 3.62 -3.82
N GLU A 53 3.00 4.68 -3.05
CA GLU A 53 4.03 5.73 -3.21
C GLU A 53 5.18 5.57 -2.21
N GLY A 54 4.90 4.94 -1.07
CA GLY A 54 5.83 4.90 0.07
C GLY A 54 7.09 4.08 -0.15
N GLY A 55 6.98 2.94 -0.75
CA GLY A 55 8.04 1.93 -0.90
C GLY A 55 7.64 0.57 -0.36
N VAL A 56 8.51 -0.42 -0.55
CA VAL A 56 8.37 -1.80 -0.06
C VAL A 56 9.18 -1.98 1.21
N ALA A 57 8.53 -2.38 2.29
CA ALA A 57 9.19 -2.63 3.57
C ALA A 57 10.00 -3.92 3.52
N ALA A 58 11.33 -3.81 3.48
CA ALA A 58 12.26 -4.93 3.47
C ALA A 58 13.53 -4.57 4.24
N SER A 59 13.90 -5.38 5.21
CA SER A 59 15.08 -5.15 6.06
C SER A 59 16.38 -5.57 5.35
N LEU A 60 16.77 -4.81 4.33
CA LEU A 60 17.99 -5.06 3.55
C LEU A 60 19.28 -4.69 4.29
N GLY A 61 19.20 -3.78 5.28
CA GLY A 61 20.37 -3.28 6.02
C GLY A 61 21.30 -2.38 5.21
N ASN A 62 20.87 -1.89 4.05
CA ASN A 62 21.73 -1.14 3.13
C ASN A 62 22.02 0.31 3.60
N VAL A 63 21.09 0.92 4.31
CA VAL A 63 21.19 2.29 4.84
C VAL A 63 21.55 2.28 6.32
N ASP A 64 20.98 1.38 7.08
CA ASP A 64 21.29 1.15 8.50
C ASP A 64 21.49 -0.34 8.74
N ASP A 65 22.70 -0.75 9.06
CA ASP A 65 23.10 -2.15 9.26
C ASP A 65 22.51 -2.78 10.53
N ARG A 66 21.91 -1.99 11.41
CA ARG A 66 21.17 -2.46 12.58
C ARG A 66 19.80 -3.03 12.21
N ASP A 67 19.29 -2.74 10.98
CA ASP A 67 18.02 -3.26 10.52
C ASP A 67 18.16 -4.66 9.94
N HIS A 68 17.36 -5.57 10.46
CA HIS A 68 17.25 -6.94 9.97
C HIS A 68 15.86 -7.52 10.26
N TRP A 69 15.53 -8.68 9.71
CA TRP A 69 14.18 -9.25 9.75
C TRP A 69 13.57 -9.36 11.17
N LYS A 70 14.36 -9.61 12.23
CA LYS A 70 13.83 -9.67 13.61
C LYS A 70 13.37 -8.30 14.11
N VAL A 71 14.05 -7.22 13.69
CA VAL A 71 13.61 -5.85 13.98
C VAL A 71 12.33 -5.53 13.20
N HIS A 72 12.27 -5.92 11.92
CA HIS A 72 11.06 -5.78 11.10
C HIS A 72 9.88 -6.54 11.73
N PHE A 73 10.06 -7.79 12.09
CA PHE A 73 9.06 -8.61 12.78
C PHE A 73 8.56 -7.94 14.07
N ARG A 74 9.49 -7.50 14.93
CA ARG A 74 9.13 -6.81 16.18
C ARG A 74 8.31 -5.54 15.93
N ASP A 75 8.72 -4.72 14.97
CA ASP A 75 8.01 -3.48 14.62
C ASP A 75 6.61 -3.81 14.09
N THR A 76 6.46 -4.85 13.28
CA THR A 76 5.17 -5.33 12.76
C THR A 76 4.26 -5.80 13.91
N MET A 77 4.76 -6.62 14.82
CA MET A 77 3.98 -7.10 15.98
C MET A 77 3.56 -5.95 16.90
N ARG A 78 4.47 -5.01 17.19
CA ARG A 78 4.16 -3.82 18.00
C ARG A 78 3.15 -2.89 17.32
N GLY A 79 3.29 -2.70 16.00
CA GLY A 79 2.36 -1.89 15.19
C GLY A 79 0.95 -2.45 15.21
N GLY A 80 0.80 -3.75 15.08
CA GLY A 80 -0.46 -4.46 15.20
C GLY A 80 -0.90 -4.77 16.64
N LYS A 81 -0.20 -4.21 17.65
CA LYS A 81 -0.50 -4.36 19.08
C LYS A 81 -0.60 -5.82 19.53
N PHE A 82 0.22 -6.67 18.91
CA PHE A 82 0.28 -8.12 19.14
C PHE A 82 -1.01 -8.89 18.83
N LEU A 83 -1.93 -8.31 18.08
CA LEU A 83 -3.11 -8.99 17.55
C LEU A 83 -2.83 -9.76 16.26
N ASN A 84 -1.69 -9.48 15.62
CA ASN A 84 -1.27 -10.12 14.38
C ASN A 84 -1.15 -11.64 14.52
N ASN A 85 -1.42 -12.37 13.45
CA ASN A 85 -0.91 -13.72 13.30
C ASN A 85 0.64 -13.64 13.23
N TRP A 86 1.32 -14.04 14.29
CA TRP A 86 2.76 -13.89 14.42
C TRP A 86 3.54 -14.72 13.38
N ARG A 87 3.01 -15.86 12.95
CA ARG A 87 3.65 -16.72 11.92
C ARG A 87 3.67 -15.99 10.57
N MET A 88 2.56 -15.37 10.21
CA MET A 88 2.48 -14.56 8.97
C MET A 88 3.36 -13.32 9.05
N ALA A 89 3.42 -12.66 10.20
CA ALA A 89 4.30 -11.52 10.42
C ALA A 89 5.80 -11.90 10.34
N GLU A 90 6.17 -13.06 10.87
CA GLU A 90 7.52 -13.60 10.78
C GLU A 90 7.89 -13.94 9.33
N LEU A 91 7.02 -14.68 8.62
CA LEU A 91 7.20 -15.04 7.23
C LEU A 91 7.42 -13.80 6.38
N HIS A 92 6.53 -12.80 6.50
CA HIS A 92 6.64 -11.54 5.81
C HIS A 92 7.97 -10.83 6.06
N ALA A 93 8.39 -10.72 7.33
CA ALA A 93 9.63 -10.04 7.69
C ALA A 93 10.89 -10.75 7.18
N ARG A 94 10.88 -12.09 7.13
CA ARG A 94 11.99 -12.90 6.65
C ARG A 94 12.13 -12.84 5.12
N GLU A 95 11.01 -12.96 4.40
CA GLU A 95 11.02 -13.09 2.94
C GLU A 95 11.08 -11.75 2.21
N ALA A 96 10.61 -10.65 2.82
CA ALA A 96 10.56 -9.35 2.16
C ALA A 96 11.89 -8.91 1.50
N PRO A 97 13.08 -9.11 2.10
CA PRO A 97 14.35 -8.77 1.45
C PRO A 97 14.58 -9.54 0.15
N GLU A 98 14.23 -10.81 0.12
CA GLU A 98 14.38 -11.67 -1.07
C GLU A 98 13.40 -11.26 -2.16
N ARG A 99 12.15 -10.97 -1.80
CA ARG A 99 11.14 -10.50 -2.77
C ARG A 99 11.49 -9.16 -3.40
N VAL A 100 12.17 -8.27 -2.67
CA VAL A 100 12.67 -7.01 -3.26
C VAL A 100 13.81 -7.25 -4.24
N ARG A 101 14.72 -8.20 -3.94
CA ARG A 101 15.80 -8.58 -4.87
C ARG A 101 15.24 -9.27 -6.12
N GLU A 102 14.26 -10.14 -5.96
CA GLU A 102 13.54 -10.77 -7.08
C GLU A 102 12.94 -9.71 -8.03
N LEU A 103 12.29 -8.68 -7.49
CA LEU A 103 11.80 -7.56 -8.31
C LEU A 103 12.94 -6.84 -9.04
N GLU A 104 14.08 -6.64 -8.39
CA GLU A 104 15.28 -6.06 -9.01
C GLU A 104 15.81 -6.93 -10.15
N GLU A 105 15.89 -8.25 -9.93
CA GLU A 105 16.30 -9.23 -10.94
C GLU A 105 15.34 -9.25 -12.14
N TRP A 106 14.06 -9.00 -11.92
CA TRP A 106 13.05 -8.88 -12.97
C TRP A 106 12.98 -7.48 -13.61
N GLY A 107 13.91 -6.58 -13.24
CA GLY A 107 14.09 -5.29 -13.89
C GLY A 107 13.45 -4.10 -13.18
N ALA A 108 13.10 -4.20 -11.89
CA ALA A 108 12.69 -3.02 -11.11
C ALA A 108 13.89 -2.11 -10.82
N VAL A 109 13.75 -0.83 -11.15
CA VAL A 109 14.82 0.17 -11.03
C VAL A 109 14.66 0.95 -9.71
N PHE A 110 15.04 0.34 -8.60
CA PHE A 110 15.04 1.00 -7.29
C PHE A 110 16.07 2.12 -7.20
N ASP A 111 15.77 3.15 -6.42
CA ASP A 111 16.74 4.20 -6.09
C ASP A 111 17.96 3.62 -5.38
N ARG A 112 19.12 4.24 -5.61
CA ARG A 112 20.42 3.71 -5.13
C ARG A 112 21.08 4.60 -4.10
N THR A 113 21.77 3.97 -3.16
CA THR A 113 22.74 4.64 -2.31
C THR A 113 23.98 5.05 -3.11
N LYS A 114 24.84 5.89 -2.54
CA LYS A 114 26.14 6.24 -3.16
C LYS A 114 27.05 5.02 -3.42
N LYS A 115 26.79 3.90 -2.73
CA LYS A 115 27.51 2.63 -2.89
C LYS A 115 26.85 1.70 -3.92
N GLY A 116 25.81 2.13 -4.64
CA GLY A 116 25.10 1.32 -5.62
C GLY A 116 24.10 0.31 -5.05
N LEU A 117 23.92 0.26 -3.73
CA LEU A 117 22.94 -0.61 -3.09
C LEU A 117 21.51 -0.03 -3.19
N ILE A 118 20.48 -0.86 -3.14
CA ILE A 118 19.09 -0.40 -3.08
C ILE A 118 18.94 0.56 -1.90
N ASN A 119 18.47 1.77 -2.19
CA ASN A 119 18.23 2.77 -1.17
C ASN A 119 16.96 2.44 -0.35
N GLN A 120 16.96 2.86 0.91
CA GLN A 120 15.86 2.65 1.83
C GLN A 120 15.56 3.95 2.56
N ARG A 121 14.27 4.29 2.68
CA ARG A 121 13.85 5.49 3.40
C ARG A 121 13.09 5.17 4.68
N ASN A 122 13.01 6.18 5.54
CA ASN A 122 12.27 6.15 6.78
C ASN A 122 10.76 6.20 6.51
N PHE A 123 10.01 5.52 7.39
CA PHE A 123 8.56 5.53 7.36
C PHE A 123 7.98 5.37 8.76
N GLY A 124 6.73 5.75 8.96
CA GLY A 124 6.06 5.67 10.25
C GLY A 124 5.97 4.26 10.80
N GLY A 125 6.21 4.11 12.11
CA GLY A 125 6.16 2.81 12.78
C GLY A 125 7.40 1.94 12.64
N HIS A 126 8.31 2.25 11.73
CA HIS A 126 9.57 1.52 11.53
C HIS A 126 10.70 2.12 12.35
N ARG A 127 11.48 1.28 13.02
CA ARG A 127 12.62 1.73 13.82
C ARG A 127 13.76 2.27 12.95
N TYR A 128 14.03 1.60 11.83
CA TYR A 128 15.11 1.92 10.90
C TYR A 128 14.59 2.13 9.48
N PRO A 129 15.36 2.82 8.61
CA PRO A 129 15.02 2.93 7.20
C PRO A 129 14.95 1.55 6.55
N ARG A 130 13.79 1.16 6.02
CA ARG A 130 13.64 -0.15 5.36
C ARG A 130 12.78 -0.14 4.11
N LEU A 131 12.24 1.01 3.70
CA LEU A 131 11.41 1.05 2.51
C LEU A 131 12.27 1.22 1.26
N ALA A 132 12.46 0.13 0.52
CA ALA A 132 12.99 0.16 -0.84
C ALA A 132 12.02 0.92 -1.74
N HIS A 133 12.48 1.89 -2.52
CA HIS A 133 11.59 2.82 -3.22
C HIS A 133 12.12 3.25 -4.58
N VAL A 134 11.22 3.78 -5.40
CA VAL A 134 11.50 4.49 -6.66
C VAL A 134 10.81 5.86 -6.56
N GLY A 135 11.52 6.86 -6.05
CA GLY A 135 10.92 8.14 -5.72
C GLY A 135 9.66 7.95 -4.87
N ASP A 136 8.55 8.59 -5.27
CA ASP A 136 7.21 8.44 -4.70
C ASP A 136 6.24 7.70 -5.65
N ARG A 137 6.75 6.76 -6.47
CA ARG A 137 6.00 5.97 -7.47
C ARG A 137 6.39 4.49 -7.47
N THR A 138 6.73 3.97 -6.32
CA THR A 138 7.19 2.57 -6.16
C THR A 138 6.17 1.55 -6.66
N GLY A 139 4.87 1.79 -6.41
CA GLY A 139 3.82 0.88 -6.84
C GLY A 139 3.68 0.76 -8.36
N LEU A 140 3.88 1.87 -9.08
CA LEU A 140 3.91 1.87 -10.54
C LEU A 140 5.07 1.02 -11.07
N GLU A 141 6.25 1.15 -10.47
CA GLU A 141 7.42 0.35 -10.84
C GLU A 141 7.19 -1.14 -10.57
N ILE A 142 6.63 -1.50 -9.40
CA ILE A 142 6.29 -2.89 -9.08
C ILE A 142 5.33 -3.48 -10.11
N ILE A 143 4.24 -2.78 -10.42
CA ILE A 143 3.26 -3.28 -11.39
C ILE A 143 3.87 -3.41 -12.77
N ARG A 144 4.65 -2.43 -13.23
CA ARG A 144 5.36 -2.51 -14.52
C ARG A 144 6.23 -3.76 -14.58
N THR A 145 7.06 -3.97 -13.58
CA THR A 145 7.98 -5.11 -13.53
C THR A 145 7.25 -6.45 -13.51
N LEU A 146 6.23 -6.58 -12.64
CA LEU A 146 5.44 -7.81 -12.55
C LEU A 146 4.64 -8.08 -13.83
N GLN A 147 4.12 -7.05 -14.46
CA GLN A 147 3.37 -7.13 -15.71
C GLN A 147 4.27 -7.58 -16.85
N ASP A 148 5.41 -6.92 -17.02
CA ASP A 148 6.38 -7.26 -18.06
C ASP A 148 6.85 -8.72 -17.88
N HIS A 149 7.22 -9.12 -16.68
CA HIS A 149 7.66 -10.49 -16.41
C HIS A 149 6.52 -11.51 -16.62
N GLY A 150 5.31 -11.21 -16.14
CA GLY A 150 4.14 -12.10 -16.25
C GLY A 150 3.70 -12.37 -17.71
N ILE A 151 3.76 -11.34 -18.57
CA ILE A 151 3.44 -11.51 -20.00
C ILE A 151 4.40 -12.52 -20.65
N HIS A 152 5.68 -12.48 -20.31
CA HIS A 152 6.69 -13.41 -20.84
C HIS A 152 6.55 -14.84 -20.31
N GLN A 153 5.79 -15.04 -19.23
CA GLN A 153 5.54 -16.39 -18.68
C GLN A 153 4.36 -17.13 -19.33
N GLY A 154 3.67 -16.53 -20.30
CA GLY A 154 2.57 -17.18 -21.00
C GLY A 154 1.29 -17.30 -20.17
N ILE A 155 1.03 -16.37 -19.28
CA ILE A 155 -0.22 -16.30 -18.50
C ILE A 155 -1.35 -15.82 -19.40
N ASP A 156 -2.49 -16.52 -19.40
CA ASP A 156 -3.70 -16.08 -20.09
C ASP A 156 -4.40 -14.95 -19.30
N ILE A 157 -4.56 -13.80 -19.93
CA ILE A 157 -5.07 -12.60 -19.26
C ILE A 157 -6.48 -12.26 -19.73
N TYR A 158 -7.42 -12.20 -18.77
CA TYR A 158 -8.82 -11.85 -18.98
C TYR A 158 -9.10 -10.46 -18.38
N MET A 159 -8.85 -9.41 -19.16
CA MET A 159 -9.09 -8.01 -18.77
C MET A 159 -10.56 -7.65 -18.91
N GLU A 160 -11.03 -6.68 -18.10
CA GLU A 160 -12.41 -6.18 -18.08
C GLU A 160 -13.44 -7.29 -17.84
N CYS A 161 -13.00 -8.36 -17.16
CA CYS A 161 -13.83 -9.45 -16.70
C CYS A 161 -13.99 -9.40 -15.18
N THR A 162 -15.22 -9.29 -14.73
CA THR A 162 -15.54 -9.27 -13.29
C THR A 162 -15.84 -10.69 -12.81
N GLY A 163 -15.12 -11.18 -11.80
CA GLY A 163 -15.51 -12.39 -11.09
C GLY A 163 -16.79 -12.15 -10.31
N LEU A 164 -17.76 -13.03 -10.42
CA LEU A 164 -19.06 -12.90 -9.80
C LEU A 164 -19.27 -13.87 -8.64
N ASP A 165 -18.89 -15.14 -8.83
CA ASP A 165 -19.11 -16.18 -7.84
C ASP A 165 -18.13 -17.34 -8.03
N LEU A 166 -17.91 -18.12 -6.98
CA LEU A 166 -17.11 -19.35 -6.98
C LEU A 166 -18.02 -20.57 -7.21
N ILE A 167 -17.59 -21.46 -8.09
CA ILE A 167 -18.31 -22.70 -8.36
C ILE A 167 -17.80 -23.77 -7.39
N LYS A 168 -18.72 -24.38 -6.65
CA LYS A 168 -18.44 -25.47 -5.72
C LYS A 168 -18.81 -26.82 -6.31
N ASP A 169 -17.98 -27.82 -6.03
CA ASP A 169 -18.31 -29.24 -6.21
C ASP A 169 -18.08 -29.93 -4.85
N GLY A 170 -19.17 -30.17 -4.12
CA GLY A 170 -19.10 -30.61 -2.72
C GLY A 170 -18.44 -29.53 -1.85
N ASP A 171 -17.33 -29.90 -1.19
CA ASP A 171 -16.56 -29.00 -0.31
C ASP A 171 -15.36 -28.34 -1.02
N SER A 172 -15.20 -28.57 -2.31
CA SER A 172 -14.10 -28.05 -3.11
C SER A 172 -14.57 -26.96 -4.08
N ILE A 173 -13.67 -26.02 -4.40
CA ILE A 173 -13.87 -25.05 -5.47
C ILE A 173 -13.43 -25.72 -6.78
N SER A 174 -14.30 -25.70 -7.79
CA SER A 174 -14.08 -26.27 -9.12
C SER A 174 -14.05 -25.22 -10.24
N GLY A 175 -14.23 -23.96 -9.90
CA GLY A 175 -14.22 -22.88 -10.88
C GLY A 175 -14.75 -21.56 -10.36
N MET A 176 -14.99 -20.67 -11.31
CA MET A 176 -15.52 -19.32 -11.06
C MET A 176 -16.42 -18.89 -12.24
N VAL A 177 -17.48 -18.16 -11.92
CA VAL A 177 -18.28 -17.44 -12.93
C VAL A 177 -17.75 -16.02 -13.06
N GLY A 178 -17.56 -15.57 -14.28
CA GLY A 178 -17.22 -14.18 -14.59
C GLY A 178 -18.21 -13.57 -15.58
N MET A 179 -18.09 -12.25 -15.75
CA MET A 179 -18.87 -11.48 -16.71
C MET A 179 -17.98 -10.44 -17.38
N TRP A 180 -18.00 -10.39 -18.69
CA TRP A 180 -17.36 -9.33 -19.48
C TRP A 180 -18.10 -8.01 -19.28
N ARG A 181 -17.37 -6.96 -18.95
CA ARG A 181 -17.96 -5.66 -18.60
C ARG A 181 -18.48 -4.88 -19.81
N ASP A 182 -17.92 -5.11 -20.96
CA ASP A 182 -18.28 -4.45 -22.23
C ASP A 182 -19.55 -5.04 -22.86
N SER A 183 -19.66 -6.37 -22.88
CA SER A 183 -20.77 -7.09 -23.52
C SER A 183 -21.86 -7.53 -22.54
N GLY A 184 -21.54 -7.70 -21.26
CA GLY A 184 -22.42 -8.33 -20.27
C GLY A 184 -22.52 -9.86 -20.43
N GLU A 185 -21.73 -10.46 -21.29
CA GLU A 185 -21.70 -11.91 -21.49
C GLU A 185 -21.03 -12.61 -20.32
N PHE A 186 -21.57 -13.77 -19.95
CA PHE A 186 -20.99 -14.60 -18.90
C PHE A 186 -19.90 -15.51 -19.45
N ILE A 187 -18.97 -15.87 -18.59
CA ILE A 187 -17.91 -16.83 -18.84
C ILE A 187 -17.75 -17.76 -17.62
N ILE A 188 -17.52 -19.04 -17.86
CA ILE A 188 -17.19 -20.02 -16.83
C ILE A 188 -15.71 -20.34 -16.93
N PHE A 189 -15.01 -20.17 -15.83
CA PHE A 189 -13.65 -20.62 -15.64
C PHE A 189 -13.67 -21.93 -14.85
N LYS A 190 -13.32 -23.05 -15.47
CA LYS A 190 -13.08 -24.32 -14.78
C LYS A 190 -11.64 -24.34 -14.31
N CYS A 191 -11.39 -24.75 -13.07
CA CYS A 191 -10.05 -24.86 -12.53
C CYS A 191 -9.99 -25.76 -11.30
N ASN A 192 -8.79 -26.20 -10.96
CA ASN A 192 -8.53 -26.97 -9.74
C ASN A 192 -8.39 -26.08 -8.51
N ALA A 193 -8.03 -24.78 -8.70
CA ALA A 193 -7.90 -23.82 -7.61
C ALA A 193 -8.18 -22.39 -8.08
N VAL A 194 -8.73 -21.57 -7.18
CA VAL A 194 -8.88 -20.12 -7.37
C VAL A 194 -8.07 -19.40 -6.30
N ILE A 195 -7.21 -18.48 -6.74
CA ILE A 195 -6.47 -17.56 -5.85
C ILE A 195 -7.20 -16.22 -5.85
N LEU A 196 -7.78 -15.86 -4.71
CA LEU A 196 -8.43 -14.56 -4.54
C LEU A 196 -7.38 -13.49 -4.18
N ALA A 197 -7.08 -12.61 -5.12
CA ALA A 197 -6.15 -11.48 -4.98
C ALA A 197 -6.83 -10.13 -5.27
N THR A 198 -8.11 -10.01 -4.91
CA THR A 198 -9.03 -8.92 -5.26
C THR A 198 -8.76 -7.61 -4.52
N GLY A 199 -7.79 -7.59 -3.60
CA GLY A 199 -7.48 -6.43 -2.78
C GLY A 199 -8.50 -6.18 -1.67
N GLY A 200 -8.60 -4.92 -1.23
CA GLY A 200 -9.42 -4.53 -0.09
C GLY A 200 -10.83 -4.06 -0.45
N GLY A 201 -11.58 -3.63 0.59
CA GLY A 201 -12.94 -3.10 0.50
C GLY A 201 -13.07 -1.61 0.83
N GLY A 202 -11.98 -0.82 0.69
CA GLY A 202 -11.96 0.58 1.12
C GLY A 202 -12.95 1.50 0.40
N LYS A 203 -13.54 1.06 -0.71
CA LYS A 203 -14.60 1.79 -1.44
C LYS A 203 -15.96 1.76 -0.74
N ALA A 204 -16.14 0.96 0.29
CA ALA A 204 -17.29 1.04 1.19
C ALA A 204 -17.39 2.41 1.90
N TRP A 205 -16.30 3.15 2.00
CA TRP A 205 -16.23 4.44 2.68
C TRP A 205 -16.45 5.60 1.70
N LYS A 206 -17.27 6.59 2.12
CA LYS A 206 -17.59 7.77 1.29
C LYS A 206 -16.33 8.56 0.90
N ILE A 207 -15.35 8.67 1.80
CA ILE A 207 -14.07 9.33 1.56
C ILE A 207 -12.99 8.28 1.75
N THR A 208 -12.24 8.00 0.70
CA THR A 208 -11.22 6.96 0.69
C THR A 208 -10.13 7.30 -0.33
N SER A 209 -8.89 6.91 -0.01
CA SER A 209 -7.77 6.97 -0.95
C SER A 209 -7.64 5.71 -1.80
N ASN A 210 -8.53 4.74 -1.65
CA ASN A 210 -8.49 3.50 -2.40
C ASN A 210 -9.06 3.66 -3.82
N SER A 211 -8.56 2.86 -4.76
CA SER A 211 -9.07 2.82 -6.12
C SER A 211 -10.54 2.41 -6.18
N TRP A 212 -11.20 2.73 -7.28
CA TRP A 212 -12.60 2.38 -7.52
C TRP A 212 -12.86 0.87 -7.54
N GLU A 213 -11.81 0.08 -7.67
CA GLU A 213 -11.88 -1.38 -7.77
C GLU A 213 -11.91 -2.09 -6.42
N TYR A 214 -11.60 -1.37 -5.32
CA TYR A 214 -11.57 -1.93 -3.98
C TYR A 214 -12.97 -2.00 -3.36
N THR A 215 -13.84 -2.81 -3.94
CA THR A 215 -15.26 -2.96 -3.60
C THR A 215 -15.54 -4.11 -2.64
N GLY A 216 -14.54 -4.96 -2.34
CA GLY A 216 -14.69 -6.07 -1.39
C GLY A 216 -15.26 -7.35 -2.02
N ASP A 217 -15.30 -7.45 -3.34
CA ASP A 217 -15.91 -8.57 -4.07
C ASP A 217 -15.37 -9.94 -3.60
N GLY A 218 -14.04 -10.05 -3.42
CA GLY A 218 -13.45 -11.30 -2.96
C GLY A 218 -13.85 -11.71 -1.56
N TYR A 219 -14.21 -10.75 -0.67
CA TYR A 219 -14.72 -11.09 0.66
C TYR A 219 -16.10 -11.71 0.56
N GLY A 220 -17.00 -11.14 -0.27
CA GLY A 220 -18.32 -11.69 -0.53
C GLY A 220 -18.22 -13.09 -1.12
N MET A 221 -17.48 -13.26 -2.20
CA MET A 221 -17.30 -14.56 -2.85
C MET A 221 -16.72 -15.64 -1.91
N ALA A 222 -15.73 -15.28 -1.08
CA ALA A 222 -15.15 -16.21 -0.12
C ALA A 222 -16.15 -16.60 0.95
N TYR A 223 -16.89 -15.62 1.50
CA TYR A 223 -17.93 -15.85 2.51
C TYR A 223 -19.04 -16.75 1.97
N ASP A 224 -19.58 -16.47 0.79
CA ASP A 224 -20.63 -17.25 0.16
C ASP A 224 -20.16 -18.68 -0.16
N ALA A 225 -18.87 -18.86 -0.45
CA ALA A 225 -18.25 -20.18 -0.61
C ALA A 225 -18.03 -20.93 0.70
N GLY A 226 -18.23 -20.29 1.86
CA GLY A 226 -18.12 -20.87 3.20
C GLY A 226 -16.80 -20.59 3.91
N ALA A 227 -15.99 -19.65 3.44
CA ALA A 227 -14.77 -19.25 4.15
C ALA A 227 -15.12 -18.41 5.39
N GLU A 228 -14.34 -18.59 6.45
CA GLU A 228 -14.42 -17.75 7.64
C GLU A 228 -13.78 -16.38 7.39
N LEU A 229 -14.45 -15.32 7.84
CA LEU A 229 -13.93 -13.95 7.81
C LEU A 229 -13.44 -13.56 9.21
N MET A 230 -12.26 -13.00 9.30
CA MET A 230 -11.59 -12.63 10.54
C MET A 230 -11.19 -11.17 10.52
N ASP A 231 -11.29 -10.50 11.69
CA ASP A 231 -10.83 -9.13 11.92
C ASP A 231 -11.49 -8.06 11.01
N MET A 232 -12.72 -8.30 10.55
CA MET A 232 -13.46 -7.43 9.63
C MET A 232 -13.83 -6.05 10.23
N GLU A 233 -13.75 -5.91 11.56
CA GLU A 233 -13.96 -4.64 12.26
C GLU A 233 -12.77 -3.67 12.14
N PHE A 234 -11.58 -4.14 11.73
CA PHE A 234 -10.41 -3.29 11.64
C PHE A 234 -10.37 -2.51 10.34
N THR A 235 -10.30 -1.19 10.48
CA THR A 235 -10.10 -0.25 9.37
C THR A 235 -8.89 0.61 9.63
N GLN A 236 -7.92 0.64 8.71
CA GLN A 236 -6.80 1.56 8.80
C GLN A 236 -7.12 2.88 8.11
N PHE A 237 -7.04 3.99 8.85
CA PHE A 237 -7.10 5.33 8.29
C PHE A 237 -5.71 5.82 7.93
N HIS A 238 -5.51 6.23 6.67
CA HIS A 238 -4.32 6.98 6.30
C HIS A 238 -4.47 8.41 6.84
N PRO A 239 -3.55 8.92 7.67
CA PRO A 239 -3.75 10.19 8.37
C PRO A 239 -3.70 11.42 7.46
N THR A 240 -3.02 11.32 6.32
CA THR A 240 -2.80 12.43 5.39
C THR A 240 -3.51 12.18 4.05
N GLY A 241 -4.84 12.29 4.07
CA GLY A 241 -5.69 12.39 2.87
C GLY A 241 -6.12 13.85 2.67
N MET A 242 -6.22 14.29 1.42
CA MET A 242 -6.69 15.63 1.07
C MET A 242 -8.11 15.86 1.60
N VAL A 243 -8.35 16.99 2.26
CA VAL A 243 -9.69 17.42 2.69
C VAL A 243 -10.22 18.57 1.85
N TRP A 244 -9.37 19.24 1.11
CA TRP A 244 -9.65 20.38 0.24
C TRP A 244 -8.69 20.40 -0.96
N PRO A 245 -9.12 20.88 -2.16
CA PRO A 245 -10.50 21.23 -2.53
C PRO A 245 -11.42 20.01 -2.65
N PRO A 246 -12.76 20.21 -2.70
CA PRO A 246 -13.73 19.10 -2.73
C PRO A 246 -13.51 18.09 -3.87
N SER A 247 -13.03 18.56 -5.03
CA SER A 247 -12.76 17.73 -6.22
C SER A 247 -11.67 16.66 -6.02
N VAL A 248 -10.77 16.86 -5.06
CA VAL A 248 -9.66 15.94 -4.76
C VAL A 248 -9.72 15.38 -3.35
N ARG A 249 -10.88 15.55 -2.69
CA ARG A 249 -11.08 15.05 -1.33
C ARG A 249 -10.90 13.54 -1.26
N GLY A 250 -10.02 13.09 -0.34
CA GLY A 250 -9.65 11.70 -0.20
C GLY A 250 -8.41 11.28 -0.98
N THR A 251 -7.89 12.13 -1.88
CA THR A 251 -6.63 11.85 -2.55
C THR A 251 -5.51 11.68 -1.54
N LEU A 252 -4.66 10.67 -1.75
CA LEU A 252 -3.55 10.36 -0.87
C LEU A 252 -2.48 11.46 -0.92
N VAL A 253 -2.05 11.92 0.26
CA VAL A 253 -0.78 12.61 0.43
C VAL A 253 0.18 11.61 1.06
N THR A 254 1.18 11.18 0.30
CA THR A 254 2.07 10.10 0.73
C THR A 254 2.71 10.36 2.09
N GLU A 255 2.89 9.33 2.86
CA GLU A 255 3.64 9.40 4.12
C GLU A 255 5.09 9.85 3.90
N GLY A 256 5.61 9.70 2.69
CA GLY A 256 6.91 10.22 2.28
C GLY A 256 7.07 11.71 2.57
N VAL A 257 6.00 12.51 2.47
CA VAL A 257 6.04 13.95 2.83
C VAL A 257 6.46 14.15 4.29
N ARG A 258 5.89 13.37 5.22
CA ARG A 258 6.29 13.40 6.64
C ARG A 258 7.69 12.81 6.85
N GLY A 259 8.03 11.76 6.12
CA GLY A 259 9.36 11.14 6.12
C GLY A 259 10.46 12.09 5.65
N GLU A 260 10.14 13.02 4.76
CA GLU A 260 11.05 14.05 4.27
C GLU A 260 11.04 15.33 5.12
N GLY A 261 10.35 15.34 6.24
CA GLY A 261 10.37 16.43 7.23
C GLY A 261 9.14 17.31 7.25
N GLY A 262 8.07 16.94 6.54
CA GLY A 262 6.78 17.62 6.65
C GLY A 262 6.20 17.50 8.05
N ILE A 263 5.72 18.61 8.61
CA ILE A 263 5.17 18.74 9.97
C ILE A 263 3.66 18.93 9.93
N LEU A 264 2.98 18.50 10.98
CA LEU A 264 1.53 18.70 11.16
C LEU A 264 1.26 19.86 12.11
N VAL A 265 0.59 20.89 11.59
CA VAL A 265 0.22 22.08 12.38
C VAL A 265 -1.30 22.29 12.37
N ASN A 266 -1.79 22.87 13.46
CA ASN A 266 -3.21 23.23 13.60
C ASN A 266 -3.47 24.69 13.12
N SER A 267 -4.70 25.17 13.26
CA SER A 267 -5.09 26.53 12.86
C SER A 267 -4.41 27.65 13.68
N GLU A 268 -3.84 27.32 14.82
CA GLU A 268 -3.05 28.23 15.66
C GLU A 268 -1.54 28.17 15.32
N ASN A 269 -1.19 27.50 14.21
CA ASN A 269 0.18 27.24 13.78
C ASN A 269 1.02 26.47 14.81
N LYS A 270 0.37 25.69 15.68
CA LYS A 270 1.03 24.82 16.64
C LYS A 270 1.31 23.44 16.03
N ARG A 271 2.55 22.98 16.16
CA ARG A 271 2.97 21.60 15.83
C ARG A 271 2.48 20.66 16.93
N PHE A 272 1.25 20.15 16.78
CA PHE A 272 0.51 19.49 17.87
C PHE A 272 0.92 18.03 18.11
N MET A 273 1.76 17.45 17.27
CA MET A 273 2.14 16.03 17.42
C MET A 273 2.94 15.78 18.70
N TYR A 274 3.71 16.74 19.20
CA TYR A 274 4.45 16.63 20.47
C TYR A 274 3.52 16.41 21.67
N ASP A 275 2.33 17.01 21.69
CA ASP A 275 1.34 16.82 22.76
C ASP A 275 0.62 15.47 22.70
N ASN A 276 0.92 14.64 21.68
CA ASN A 276 0.21 13.40 21.39
C ASN A 276 1.14 12.18 21.27
N ILE A 277 2.33 12.25 21.85
CA ILE A 277 3.28 11.13 21.91
C ILE A 277 2.82 10.16 23.01
N PRO A 278 2.41 8.92 22.68
CA PRO A 278 2.06 7.95 23.71
C PRO A 278 3.31 7.47 24.48
N ASP A 279 3.18 7.20 25.79
CA ASP A 279 4.26 6.77 26.67
C ASP A 279 5.09 5.62 26.09
N ARG A 280 4.41 4.65 25.47
CA ARG A 280 5.07 3.49 24.83
C ARG A 280 6.01 3.83 23.68
N PHE A 281 5.91 5.03 23.12
CA PHE A 281 6.77 5.52 22.03
C PHE A 281 7.70 6.64 22.46
N ALA A 282 7.58 7.15 23.69
CA ALA A 282 8.37 8.30 24.19
C ALA A 282 9.88 8.07 24.09
N ALA A 283 10.35 6.86 24.42
CA ALA A 283 11.76 6.52 24.32
C ALA A 283 12.35 6.53 22.89
N GLU A 284 11.49 6.45 21.86
CA GLU A 284 11.91 6.35 20.45
C GLU A 284 11.51 7.59 19.64
N THR A 285 10.87 8.59 20.26
CA THR A 285 10.29 9.75 19.59
C THR A 285 10.86 11.03 20.18
N ALA A 286 11.30 11.94 19.33
CA ALA A 286 11.78 13.25 19.74
C ALA A 286 10.68 14.02 20.48
N ASP A 287 11.05 14.67 21.56
CA ASP A 287 10.18 15.55 22.35
C ASP A 287 10.44 17.04 22.10
N THR A 288 11.46 17.35 21.30
CA THR A 288 11.78 18.72 20.86
C THR A 288 11.96 18.82 19.36
N GLU A 289 11.78 20.02 18.81
CA GLU A 289 11.98 20.27 17.38
C GLU A 289 13.44 20.12 16.96
N GLU A 290 14.36 20.57 17.81
CA GLU A 290 15.79 20.51 17.55
C GLU A 290 16.28 19.05 17.42
N GLU A 291 15.77 18.16 18.25
CA GLU A 291 16.11 16.73 18.16
C GLU A 291 15.53 16.12 16.90
N ALA A 292 14.27 16.43 16.57
CA ALA A 292 13.63 15.97 15.33
C ALA A 292 14.39 16.44 14.09
N ASP A 293 14.89 17.66 14.08
CA ASP A 293 15.67 18.24 12.98
C ASP A 293 17.05 17.60 12.88
N ARG A 294 17.72 17.29 13.99
CA ARG A 294 18.97 16.52 13.97
C ARG A 294 18.76 15.13 13.34
N TRP A 295 17.67 14.46 13.71
CA TRP A 295 17.34 13.16 13.11
C TRP A 295 17.14 13.26 11.58
N LEU A 296 16.42 14.28 11.11
CA LEU A 296 16.22 14.54 9.67
C LEU A 296 17.53 14.86 8.95
N ALA A 297 18.51 15.44 9.66
CA ALA A 297 19.86 15.70 9.15
C ALA A 297 20.74 14.43 9.13
N GLY A 298 20.27 13.30 9.67
CA GLY A 298 20.98 12.01 9.66
C GLY A 298 21.73 11.69 10.95
N ASP A 299 21.48 12.42 12.04
CA ASP A 299 22.02 12.09 13.36
C ASP A 299 21.40 10.78 13.86
N LYS A 300 22.22 9.73 14.01
CA LYS A 300 21.81 8.39 14.41
C LYS A 300 21.45 8.27 15.90
N ASP A 301 21.86 9.23 16.71
CA ASP A 301 21.60 9.27 18.15
C ASP A 301 20.34 10.08 18.49
N ALA A 302 19.83 10.87 17.55
CA ALA A 302 18.58 11.59 17.69
C ALA A 302 17.37 10.67 17.53
N ARG A 303 16.29 10.98 18.26
CA ARG A 303 15.00 10.27 18.14
C ARG A 303 14.19 10.83 16.97
N ARG A 304 13.37 9.97 16.36
CA ARG A 304 12.57 10.30 15.16
C ARG A 304 11.48 11.35 15.48
N PRO A 305 11.05 12.16 14.48
CA PRO A 305 9.95 13.10 14.61
C PRO A 305 8.61 12.43 14.99
N PRO A 306 7.75 13.07 15.79
CA PRO A 306 6.46 12.51 16.18
C PRO A 306 5.46 12.35 15.02
N GLU A 307 5.65 13.03 13.90
CA GLU A 307 4.88 12.82 12.67
C GLU A 307 5.09 11.43 12.05
N LEU A 308 6.14 10.72 12.44
CA LEU A 308 6.45 9.35 12.02
C LEU A 308 5.98 8.29 13.03
N LEU A 309 5.13 8.65 13.97
CA LEU A 309 4.39 7.70 14.80
C LEU A 309 3.44 6.85 13.93
N THR A 310 2.91 5.77 14.49
CA THR A 310 1.99 4.90 13.77
C THR A 310 0.75 5.66 13.27
N ARG A 311 0.19 5.24 12.14
CA ARG A 311 -0.93 5.94 11.46
C ARG A 311 -2.13 6.18 12.37
N ASP A 312 -2.43 5.24 13.25
CA ASP A 312 -3.53 5.35 14.21
C ASP A 312 -3.30 6.48 15.23
N VAL A 313 -2.07 6.70 15.67
CA VAL A 313 -1.72 7.80 16.58
C VAL A 313 -1.87 9.14 15.87
N VAL A 314 -1.31 9.26 14.67
CA VAL A 314 -1.37 10.50 13.89
C VAL A 314 -2.82 10.85 13.53
N ALA A 315 -3.62 9.88 13.07
CA ALA A 315 -5.02 10.07 12.71
C ALA A 315 -5.86 10.53 13.93
N ARG A 316 -5.62 9.94 15.12
CA ARG A 316 -6.30 10.36 16.35
C ARG A 316 -5.88 11.75 16.79
N ALA A 317 -4.60 12.12 16.66
CA ALA A 317 -4.11 13.46 16.97
C ALA A 317 -4.78 14.54 16.10
N ILE A 318 -4.82 14.32 14.77
CA ILE A 318 -5.53 15.21 13.84
C ILE A 318 -7.02 15.33 14.23
N ARG A 319 -7.69 14.20 14.47
CA ARG A 319 -9.10 14.22 14.89
C ARG A 319 -9.33 14.96 16.20
N LYS A 320 -8.39 14.89 17.15
CA LYS A 320 -8.45 15.63 18.43
C LYS A 320 -8.41 17.14 18.19
N GLU A 321 -7.51 17.61 17.32
CA GLU A 321 -7.42 19.04 16.96
C GLU A 321 -8.69 19.53 16.25
N VAL A 322 -9.20 18.77 15.29
CA VAL A 322 -10.45 19.10 14.59
C VAL A 322 -11.65 19.18 15.56
N LYS A 323 -11.79 18.21 16.48
CA LYS A 323 -12.86 18.21 17.49
C LYS A 323 -12.75 19.35 18.48
N ALA A 324 -11.53 19.80 18.78
CA ALA A 324 -11.27 20.94 19.66
C ALA A 324 -11.45 22.32 18.99
N GLY A 325 -11.88 22.35 17.72
CA GLY A 325 -12.05 23.58 16.96
C GLY A 325 -10.75 24.21 16.46
N ARG A 326 -9.62 23.51 16.60
CA ARG A 326 -8.30 23.97 16.12
C ARG A 326 -7.87 23.31 14.81
N GLY A 327 -8.77 22.61 14.14
CA GLY A 327 -8.54 22.10 12.79
C GLY A 327 -8.53 23.19 11.72
N SER A 328 -8.21 22.78 10.47
CA SER A 328 -8.38 23.66 9.32
C SER A 328 -9.87 23.96 9.07
N PRO A 329 -10.22 25.03 8.33
CA PRO A 329 -11.61 25.33 7.97
C PRO A 329 -12.33 24.18 7.24
N HIS A 330 -11.59 23.25 6.69
CA HIS A 330 -12.08 22.14 5.89
C HIS A 330 -12.15 20.80 6.65
N GLY A 331 -11.92 20.80 7.97
CA GLY A 331 -12.06 19.62 8.83
C GLY A 331 -10.85 18.70 8.84
N GLY A 332 -9.65 19.24 8.65
CA GLY A 332 -8.37 18.54 8.73
C GLY A 332 -7.33 19.32 9.55
N ALA A 333 -6.06 19.02 9.31
CA ALA A 333 -4.91 19.79 9.78
C ALA A 333 -4.08 20.24 8.58
N PHE A 334 -3.09 21.08 8.79
CA PHE A 334 -2.15 21.49 7.76
C PHE A 334 -0.93 20.59 7.80
N LEU A 335 -0.49 20.13 6.63
CA LEU A 335 0.77 19.41 6.47
C LEU A 335 1.74 20.32 5.74
N ASP A 336 2.73 20.84 6.48
CA ASP A 336 3.69 21.81 5.99
C ASP A 336 5.05 21.16 5.71
N ILE A 337 5.45 21.16 4.44
CA ILE A 337 6.79 20.81 3.99
C ILE A 337 7.51 22.00 3.34
N ALA A 338 6.74 22.97 2.82
CA ALA A 338 7.28 24.08 2.06
C ALA A 338 8.17 25.03 2.91
N ASN A 339 7.83 25.20 4.19
CA ASN A 339 8.66 25.94 5.14
C ASN A 339 9.85 25.12 5.68
N ARG A 340 9.91 23.83 5.39
CA ARG A 340 10.93 22.90 5.89
C ARG A 340 11.99 22.55 4.85
N ARG A 341 11.66 22.62 3.56
CA ARG A 341 12.55 22.28 2.44
C ARG A 341 12.34 23.22 1.27
N ASN A 342 13.39 23.44 0.49
CA ASN A 342 13.28 24.21 -0.74
C ASN A 342 12.57 23.40 -1.85
N ALA A 343 12.00 24.12 -2.83
CA ALA A 343 11.19 23.52 -3.90
C ALA A 343 11.97 22.49 -4.74
N GLU A 344 13.25 22.70 -4.98
CA GLU A 344 14.08 21.79 -5.78
C GLU A 344 14.29 20.45 -5.06
N ASP A 345 14.49 20.47 -3.73
CA ASP A 345 14.59 19.25 -2.93
C ASP A 345 13.26 18.50 -2.89
N ILE A 346 12.14 19.20 -2.75
CA ILE A 346 10.80 18.59 -2.78
C ILE A 346 10.58 17.93 -4.14
N LYS A 347 10.83 18.65 -5.24
CA LYS A 347 10.68 18.14 -6.61
C LYS A 347 11.53 16.89 -6.87
N ARG A 348 12.76 16.87 -6.36
CA ARG A 348 13.68 15.75 -6.54
C ARG A 348 13.26 14.53 -5.73
N LYS A 349 12.80 14.71 -4.48
CA LYS A 349 12.50 13.60 -3.55
C LYS A 349 11.08 13.08 -3.64
N LEU A 350 10.15 13.95 -4.01
CA LEU A 350 8.71 13.72 -4.09
C LEU A 350 8.12 14.24 -5.41
N PRO A 351 8.63 13.77 -6.56
CA PRO A 351 8.28 14.33 -7.87
C PRO A 351 6.79 14.24 -8.20
N SER A 352 6.12 13.15 -7.83
CA SER A 352 4.69 12.97 -8.08
C SER A 352 3.85 13.89 -7.20
N MET A 353 4.17 14.01 -5.91
CA MET A 353 3.50 14.97 -5.01
C MET A 353 3.70 16.41 -5.46
N TYR A 354 4.93 16.79 -5.81
CA TYR A 354 5.21 18.12 -6.33
C TYR A 354 4.39 18.44 -7.58
N HIS A 355 4.35 17.50 -8.53
CA HIS A 355 3.55 17.65 -9.75
C HIS A 355 2.06 17.76 -9.46
N GLN A 356 1.53 16.88 -8.62
CA GLN A 356 0.11 16.88 -8.23
C GLN A 356 -0.31 18.20 -7.60
N PHE A 357 0.46 18.73 -6.65
CA PHE A 357 0.13 19.99 -6.00
C PHE A 357 0.31 21.20 -6.92
N ASN A 358 1.30 21.15 -7.82
CA ASN A 358 1.48 22.19 -8.83
C ASN A 358 0.27 22.29 -9.77
N VAL A 359 -0.21 21.15 -10.31
CA VAL A 359 -1.39 21.09 -11.18
C VAL A 359 -2.65 21.58 -10.47
N LEU A 360 -2.79 21.28 -9.17
CA LEU A 360 -3.91 21.73 -8.36
C LEU A 360 -3.80 23.18 -7.89
N SER A 361 -2.73 23.89 -8.28
CA SER A 361 -2.40 25.24 -7.78
C SER A 361 -2.30 25.32 -6.25
N LEU A 362 -1.87 24.23 -5.61
CA LEU A 362 -1.78 24.05 -4.16
C LEU A 362 -0.32 24.10 -3.67
N ILE A 363 0.56 24.79 -4.39
CA ILE A 363 2.01 24.85 -4.09
C ILE A 363 2.33 25.47 -2.72
N HIS A 364 1.38 26.13 -2.11
CA HIS A 364 1.53 26.85 -0.83
C HIS A 364 0.77 26.17 0.33
N ILE A 365 0.52 24.88 0.25
CA ILE A 365 -0.07 24.12 1.35
C ILE A 365 0.99 23.51 2.25
#